data_2838729bf1bc8bbeb0c11701808fa994
#
_entry.id   2838729bf1bc8bbeb0c11701808fa994
#
_cell.length_a   1.000
_cell.length_b   1.000
_cell.length_c   1.000
_cell.angle_alpha   90.00
_cell.angle_beta   90.00
_cell.angle_gamma   90.00
#
_symmetry.space_group_name_H-M   'P 1'
#
loop_
_entity.id
_entity.type
_entity.pdbx_description
1 polymer ?
#
loop_
_entity_poly.entity_id
_entity_poly.type
_entity_poly.pdbx_seq_one_letter_code
_entity_poly.pdbx_strand_id
1 'polypeptide(L)'
;MLPEAVALAHLNGDLHYHDLDYHPYQPMTNCCLIDFKTMFKLGFKIGNAEVDSPKSIQTATAQMAQIIANVASSQYGGCSADRIDEVLAPYAQLNYEKHLKLAEDWIPDTTQHHDFATARTKKDIYDAMQSLEYEINTLYTSQGQTPFTTLGFGLGTSWIEREIQRAILKVRLGGIGKEQRTAIFPKLVFSLKRGVNLAPKDPNYDIKELAVRCATKRMYPDVLMYDKLVELTGSFKAPMGCRSFLQGWWDEHGQEINAGRMNLGVVTLNLPRIALESQTLNEFWQQLEGKLEIARQALCYRIERVKEAKPFNAPILYQHGAFGRKLSRDGKVDDLFRDKRATISLGYIGLYEVATRFFGPDWETNQEAKAFTVDIVKKLYQHTQDWGNQYGYHFSVYATPSESLTDRFCRLDLERFGSVPDITDKGYYMNSFHYDVRKKPTPFEKIDFEAAYPPYSSGGFIHYCEYPNMVQNPKALEAVWDFAYDRVGYLGTNTPIDKCFECGYEGDFNPTERGFECPYCKNRNPETCDVVKRTCGYLGNPQARPMVAGRHKEIVARQKHLTIRIKSSDKDQNPAADKED
;
A
#
# COMPACT_ATOMS: atom_id res chain seq x y z
N MET A 1 -26.29 6.40 -15.21
CA MET A 1 -25.19 6.70 -16.17
C MET A 1 -24.40 7.87 -15.62
N LEU A 2 -23.11 7.99 -15.96
CA LEU A 2 -22.31 9.16 -15.55
C LEU A 2 -22.91 10.46 -16.13
N PRO A 3 -22.76 11.60 -15.44
CA PRO A 3 -23.03 12.91 -16.03
C PRO A 3 -22.26 13.07 -17.34
N GLU A 4 -22.86 13.67 -18.35
CA GLU A 4 -22.29 13.75 -19.71
C GLU A 4 -20.89 14.39 -19.74
N ALA A 5 -20.72 15.51 -19.04
CA ALA A 5 -19.43 16.20 -18.96
C ALA A 5 -18.33 15.31 -18.34
N VAL A 6 -18.66 14.50 -17.32
CA VAL A 6 -17.76 13.56 -16.68
C VAL A 6 -17.41 12.41 -17.62
N ALA A 7 -18.40 11.87 -18.34
CA ALA A 7 -18.19 10.80 -19.30
C ALA A 7 -17.28 11.24 -20.44
N LEU A 8 -17.51 12.41 -21.01
CA LEU A 8 -16.68 13.00 -22.06
C LEU A 8 -15.26 13.26 -21.58
N ALA A 9 -15.09 13.86 -20.39
CA ALA A 9 -13.78 14.12 -19.79
C ALA A 9 -13.01 12.81 -19.54
N HIS A 10 -13.67 11.74 -19.11
CA HIS A 10 -13.05 10.43 -18.97
C HIS A 10 -12.62 9.85 -20.33
N LEU A 11 -13.51 9.86 -21.32
CA LEU A 11 -13.21 9.32 -22.66
C LEU A 11 -12.07 10.06 -23.32
N ASN A 12 -12.07 11.39 -23.25
CA ASN A 12 -11.05 12.24 -23.83
C ASN A 12 -9.71 12.15 -23.09
N GLY A 13 -9.68 11.68 -21.84
CA GLY A 13 -8.47 11.57 -21.03
C GLY A 13 -8.13 12.82 -20.22
N ASP A 14 -9.06 13.74 -20.01
CA ASP A 14 -8.88 14.90 -19.11
C ASP A 14 -8.82 14.46 -17.65
N LEU A 15 -9.60 13.46 -17.31
CA LEU A 15 -9.61 12.79 -16.02
C LEU A 15 -9.84 11.28 -16.19
N HIS A 16 -9.63 10.55 -15.11
CA HIS A 16 -9.98 9.15 -15.00
C HIS A 16 -10.95 8.93 -13.85
N TYR A 17 -12.17 8.50 -14.22
CA TYR A 17 -13.13 7.97 -13.26
C TYR A 17 -12.79 6.52 -13.00
N HIS A 18 -12.27 6.21 -11.79
CA HIS A 18 -11.78 4.86 -11.49
C HIS A 18 -12.91 3.84 -11.39
N ASP A 19 -12.59 2.57 -11.66
CA ASP A 19 -13.40 1.40 -11.39
C ASP A 19 -14.76 1.41 -12.14
N LEU A 20 -14.76 1.79 -13.41
CA LEU A 20 -15.94 1.83 -14.26
C LEU A 20 -16.52 0.44 -14.58
N ASP A 21 -15.80 -0.61 -14.34
CA ASP A 21 -16.24 -2.00 -14.40
C ASP A 21 -17.20 -2.37 -13.25
N TYR A 22 -17.21 -1.60 -12.16
CA TYR A 22 -18.13 -1.74 -11.03
C TYR A 22 -19.07 -0.55 -10.88
N HIS A 23 -18.51 0.64 -10.81
CA HIS A 23 -19.23 1.88 -10.59
C HIS A 23 -19.44 2.63 -11.92
N PRO A 24 -20.62 3.12 -12.28
CA PRO A 24 -21.79 3.39 -11.43
C PRO A 24 -22.85 2.27 -11.40
N TYR A 25 -22.58 1.11 -11.94
CA TYR A 25 -23.57 0.03 -12.03
C TYR A 25 -23.95 -0.52 -10.66
N GLN A 26 -22.97 -0.65 -9.78
CA GLN A 26 -23.15 -1.15 -8.41
C GLN A 26 -22.79 -0.06 -7.39
N PRO A 27 -23.63 0.18 -6.37
CA PRO A 27 -23.35 1.15 -5.31
C PRO A 27 -22.37 0.56 -4.28
N MET A 28 -21.14 0.31 -4.70
CA MET A 28 -20.08 -0.28 -3.87
C MET A 28 -19.07 0.79 -3.41
N THR A 29 -18.52 0.60 -2.21
CA THR A 29 -17.37 1.35 -1.71
C THR A 29 -16.07 0.84 -2.32
N ASN A 30 -14.99 1.65 -2.23
CA ASN A 30 -13.69 1.26 -2.77
C ASN A 30 -12.88 0.43 -1.76
N CYS A 31 -12.47 1.01 -0.63
CA CYS A 31 -11.55 0.40 0.33
C CYS A 31 -12.09 0.43 1.76
N CYS A 32 -11.59 -0.49 2.61
CA CYS A 32 -11.94 -0.59 4.02
C CYS A 32 -10.71 -0.86 4.90
N LEU A 33 -10.54 -0.08 5.99
CA LEU A 33 -9.73 -0.48 7.15
C LEU A 33 -10.65 -1.19 8.14
N ILE A 34 -10.58 -2.50 8.20
CA ILE A 34 -11.51 -3.35 8.92
C ILE A 34 -11.35 -3.18 10.43
N ASP A 35 -12.45 -3.02 11.15
CA ASP A 35 -12.45 -3.02 12.62
C ASP A 35 -12.50 -4.45 13.20
N PHE A 36 -11.39 -5.16 13.11
CA PHE A 36 -11.27 -6.52 13.65
C PHE A 36 -11.48 -6.59 15.15
N LYS A 37 -11.02 -5.57 15.89
CA LYS A 37 -11.13 -5.55 17.36
C LYS A 37 -12.60 -5.62 17.79
N THR A 38 -13.45 -4.80 17.18
CA THR A 38 -14.89 -4.80 17.47
C THR A 38 -15.57 -6.07 16.95
N MET A 39 -15.22 -6.50 15.73
CA MET A 39 -15.80 -7.71 15.14
C MET A 39 -15.50 -8.96 15.97
N PHE A 40 -14.27 -9.16 16.41
CA PHE A 40 -13.88 -10.29 17.24
C PHE A 40 -14.53 -10.25 18.62
N LYS A 41 -14.65 -9.07 19.23
CA LYS A 41 -15.26 -8.92 20.56
C LYS A 41 -16.77 -9.21 20.55
N LEU A 42 -17.48 -8.73 19.54
CA LEU A 42 -18.95 -8.78 19.46
C LEU A 42 -19.49 -9.97 18.65
N GLY A 43 -18.59 -10.70 17.98
CA GLY A 43 -18.99 -11.66 16.97
C GLY A 43 -19.56 -10.99 15.70
N PHE A 44 -19.71 -11.77 14.65
CA PHE A 44 -20.20 -11.32 13.35
C PHE A 44 -20.97 -12.44 12.65
N LYS A 45 -21.57 -12.13 11.51
CA LYS A 45 -22.28 -13.11 10.70
C LYS A 45 -21.76 -13.14 9.26
N ILE A 46 -21.56 -14.34 8.73
CA ILE A 46 -21.27 -14.56 7.31
C ILE A 46 -22.29 -15.56 6.77
N GLY A 47 -23.08 -15.14 5.79
CA GLY A 47 -24.20 -15.94 5.30
C GLY A 47 -25.18 -16.28 6.41
N ASN A 48 -25.39 -17.57 6.69
CA ASN A 48 -26.26 -18.06 7.77
C ASN A 48 -25.50 -18.42 9.05
N ALA A 49 -24.15 -18.34 9.03
CA ALA A 49 -23.32 -18.70 10.18
C ALA A 49 -23.12 -17.49 11.10
N GLU A 50 -23.48 -17.65 12.36
CA GLU A 50 -23.07 -16.76 13.44
C GLU A 50 -21.69 -17.20 13.95
N VAL A 51 -20.77 -16.27 14.10
CA VAL A 51 -19.38 -16.51 14.49
C VAL A 51 -19.10 -15.79 15.79
N ASP A 52 -18.81 -16.56 16.82
CA ASP A 52 -18.47 -16.07 18.15
C ASP A 52 -17.03 -15.52 18.21
N SER A 53 -16.73 -14.82 19.31
CA SER A 53 -15.38 -14.38 19.64
C SER A 53 -14.38 -15.55 19.60
N PRO A 54 -13.22 -15.41 18.95
CA PRO A 54 -12.23 -16.49 18.86
C PRO A 54 -11.69 -16.89 20.24
N LYS A 55 -11.30 -18.16 20.39
CA LYS A 55 -10.79 -18.72 21.66
C LYS A 55 -9.30 -19.10 21.58
N SER A 56 -8.64 -18.80 20.48
CA SER A 56 -7.20 -19.01 20.27
C SER A 56 -6.70 -18.13 19.15
N ILE A 57 -5.37 -17.96 19.05
CA ILE A 57 -4.79 -17.21 17.93
C ILE A 57 -5.06 -17.89 16.59
N GLN A 58 -5.08 -19.22 16.52
CA GLN A 58 -5.40 -19.97 15.31
C GLN A 58 -6.83 -19.69 14.82
N THR A 59 -7.79 -19.67 15.73
CA THR A 59 -9.17 -19.32 15.40
C THR A 59 -9.29 -17.86 14.99
N ALA A 60 -8.57 -16.95 15.66
CA ALA A 60 -8.57 -15.53 15.34
C ALA A 60 -8.04 -15.26 13.93
N THR A 61 -6.93 -15.90 13.52
CA THR A 61 -6.37 -15.74 12.17
C THR A 61 -7.25 -16.37 11.09
N ALA A 62 -7.86 -17.52 11.34
CA ALA A 62 -8.84 -18.12 10.43
C ALA A 62 -10.07 -17.21 10.22
N GLN A 63 -10.62 -16.66 11.30
CA GLN A 63 -11.71 -15.68 11.22
C GLN A 63 -11.28 -14.40 10.49
N MET A 64 -10.03 -13.92 10.72
CA MET A 64 -9.48 -12.77 10.02
C MET A 64 -9.46 -13.00 8.51
N ALA A 65 -8.99 -14.16 8.05
CA ALA A 65 -8.97 -14.51 6.63
C ALA A 65 -10.37 -14.56 6.02
N GLN A 66 -11.35 -15.13 6.74
CA GLN A 66 -12.76 -15.18 6.33
C GLN A 66 -13.38 -13.78 6.19
N ILE A 67 -13.13 -12.91 7.16
CA ILE A 67 -13.59 -11.51 7.13
C ILE A 67 -12.95 -10.78 5.93
N ILE A 68 -11.63 -10.91 5.72
CA ILE A 68 -10.91 -10.31 4.60
C ILE A 68 -11.53 -10.75 3.27
N ALA A 69 -11.76 -12.05 3.06
CA ALA A 69 -12.36 -12.57 1.83
C ALA A 69 -13.77 -12.01 1.59
N ASN A 70 -14.58 -11.89 2.66
CA ASN A 70 -15.94 -11.37 2.58
C ASN A 70 -15.97 -9.86 2.31
N VAL A 71 -15.13 -9.09 3.00
CA VAL A 71 -14.96 -7.65 2.76
C VAL A 71 -14.47 -7.40 1.34
N ALA A 72 -13.42 -8.10 0.90
CA ALA A 72 -12.88 -7.99 -0.45
C ALA A 72 -13.88 -8.38 -1.54
N SER A 73 -14.85 -9.25 -1.25
CA SER A 73 -15.95 -9.60 -2.16
C SER A 73 -17.10 -8.58 -2.16
N SER A 74 -17.13 -7.68 -1.17
CA SER A 74 -18.21 -6.69 -0.97
C SER A 74 -17.83 -5.27 -1.42
N GLN A 75 -16.61 -5.09 -1.91
CA GLN A 75 -16.05 -3.84 -2.42
C GLN A 75 -15.06 -4.14 -3.55
N TYR A 76 -14.57 -3.11 -4.25
CA TYR A 76 -13.69 -3.34 -5.41
C TYR A 76 -12.21 -2.98 -5.19
N GLY A 77 -11.87 -2.31 -4.08
CA GLY A 77 -10.49 -1.95 -3.73
C GLY A 77 -9.91 -2.80 -2.60
N GLY A 78 -8.89 -2.25 -1.95
CA GLY A 78 -8.13 -2.95 -0.91
C GLY A 78 -8.89 -3.08 0.42
N CYS A 79 -8.55 -4.12 1.16
CA CYS A 79 -8.93 -4.30 2.56
C CYS A 79 -7.68 -4.37 3.44
N SER A 80 -7.71 -3.70 4.59
CA SER A 80 -6.53 -3.59 5.45
C SER A 80 -6.89 -3.87 6.90
N ALA A 81 -5.90 -4.37 7.62
CA ALA A 81 -5.89 -4.45 9.06
C ALA A 81 -4.67 -3.70 9.59
N ASP A 82 -4.86 -2.89 10.62
CA ASP A 82 -3.77 -2.21 11.30
C ASP A 82 -3.56 -2.78 12.70
N ARG A 83 -2.33 -2.67 13.22
CA ARG A 83 -1.95 -3.08 14.57
C ARG A 83 -2.34 -4.53 14.87
N ILE A 84 -2.11 -5.42 13.88
CA ILE A 84 -2.55 -6.83 14.01
C ILE A 84 -1.84 -7.57 15.14
N ASP A 85 -0.65 -7.16 15.53
CA ASP A 85 0.06 -7.62 16.71
C ASP A 85 -0.76 -7.38 17.99
N GLU A 86 -1.33 -6.18 18.15
CA GLU A 86 -2.19 -5.82 19.29
C GLU A 86 -3.59 -6.46 19.19
N VAL A 87 -4.15 -6.57 17.98
CA VAL A 87 -5.46 -7.19 17.74
C VAL A 87 -5.44 -8.68 18.07
N LEU A 88 -4.37 -9.38 17.76
CA LEU A 88 -4.23 -10.84 17.94
C LEU A 88 -3.67 -11.23 19.31
N ALA A 89 -2.96 -10.32 20.00
CA ALA A 89 -2.33 -10.63 21.29
C ALA A 89 -3.29 -11.19 22.36
N PRO A 90 -4.53 -10.69 22.53
CA PRO A 90 -5.46 -11.28 23.51
C PRO A 90 -5.76 -12.76 23.25
N TYR A 91 -5.81 -13.16 22.00
CA TYR A 91 -6.10 -14.54 21.59
C TYR A 91 -4.88 -15.46 21.73
N ALA A 92 -3.68 -14.95 21.52
CA ALA A 92 -2.44 -15.65 21.84
C ALA A 92 -2.25 -15.79 23.36
N GLN A 93 -2.73 -14.83 24.15
CA GLN A 93 -2.75 -14.93 25.60
C GLN A 93 -3.61 -16.11 26.08
N LEU A 94 -4.76 -16.35 25.44
CA LEU A 94 -5.59 -17.54 25.74
C LEU A 94 -4.84 -18.86 25.45
N ASN A 95 -4.03 -18.91 24.41
CA ASN A 95 -3.16 -20.06 24.14
C ASN A 95 -2.14 -20.24 25.28
N TYR A 96 -1.51 -19.16 25.72
CA TYR A 96 -0.54 -19.20 26.81
C TYR A 96 -1.15 -19.73 28.10
N GLU A 97 -2.32 -19.23 28.51
CA GLU A 97 -3.06 -19.66 29.69
C GLU A 97 -3.43 -21.15 29.61
N LYS A 98 -3.88 -21.60 28.43
CA LYS A 98 -4.15 -23.02 28.16
C LYS A 98 -2.90 -23.87 28.32
N HIS A 99 -1.77 -23.44 27.77
CA HIS A 99 -0.51 -24.19 27.87
C HIS A 99 0.07 -24.18 29.28
N LEU A 100 -0.12 -23.08 30.01
CA LEU A 100 0.29 -23.01 31.41
C LEU A 100 -0.49 -24.05 32.25
N LYS A 101 -1.81 -24.12 32.08
CA LYS A 101 -2.65 -25.11 32.75
C LYS A 101 -2.25 -26.56 32.37
N LEU A 102 -1.93 -26.80 31.08
CA LEU A 102 -1.44 -28.13 30.66
C LEU A 102 -0.10 -28.47 31.35
N ALA A 103 0.77 -27.49 31.53
CA ALA A 103 2.03 -27.71 32.24
C ALA A 103 1.80 -28.04 33.72
N GLU A 104 0.89 -27.32 34.39
CA GLU A 104 0.50 -27.59 35.76
C GLU A 104 -0.05 -29.01 35.92
N ASP A 105 -0.86 -29.49 34.97
CA ASP A 105 -1.50 -30.82 35.02
C ASP A 105 -0.51 -31.98 34.71
N TRP A 106 0.55 -31.74 33.92
CA TRP A 106 1.37 -32.82 33.33
C TRP A 106 2.86 -32.74 33.61
N ILE A 107 3.41 -31.61 34.03
CA ILE A 107 4.83 -31.42 34.28
C ILE A 107 5.06 -31.30 35.80
N PRO A 108 5.74 -32.27 36.45
CA PRO A 108 5.98 -32.23 37.89
C PRO A 108 6.83 -31.07 38.38
N ASP A 109 7.78 -30.62 37.56
CA ASP A 109 8.70 -29.51 37.86
C ASP A 109 8.05 -28.16 37.57
N THR A 110 7.57 -27.49 38.60
CA THR A 110 6.87 -26.19 38.50
C THR A 110 7.74 -25.07 37.90
N THR A 111 9.07 -25.20 37.98
CA THR A 111 9.98 -24.20 37.40
C THR A 111 9.94 -24.18 35.88
N GLN A 112 9.49 -25.27 35.23
CA GLN A 112 9.42 -25.41 33.78
C GLN A 112 8.06 -24.98 33.19
N HIS A 113 7.04 -24.71 34.01
CA HIS A 113 5.68 -24.43 33.50
C HIS A 113 5.63 -23.22 32.60
N HIS A 114 6.24 -22.10 33.00
CA HIS A 114 6.26 -20.87 32.20
C HIS A 114 7.09 -21.01 30.94
N ASP A 115 8.22 -21.70 30.98
CA ASP A 115 9.06 -21.93 29.80
C ASP A 115 8.34 -22.83 28.79
N PHE A 116 7.68 -23.89 29.25
CA PHE A 116 6.84 -24.73 28.40
C PHE A 116 5.71 -23.94 27.76
N ALA A 117 4.92 -23.21 28.54
CA ALA A 117 3.81 -22.41 28.04
C ALA A 117 4.29 -21.38 27.03
N THR A 118 5.40 -20.69 27.30
CA THR A 118 6.00 -19.70 26.40
C THR A 118 6.44 -20.35 25.08
N ALA A 119 7.16 -21.47 25.14
CA ALA A 119 7.66 -22.15 23.94
C ALA A 119 6.51 -22.64 23.04
N ARG A 120 5.46 -23.23 23.65
CA ARG A 120 4.27 -23.69 22.92
C ARG A 120 3.49 -22.55 22.32
N THR A 121 3.31 -21.44 23.05
CA THR A 121 2.63 -20.25 22.54
C THR A 121 3.37 -19.62 21.37
N LYS A 122 4.70 -19.52 21.42
CA LYS A 122 5.51 -19.03 20.29
C LYS A 122 5.31 -19.90 19.05
N LYS A 123 5.22 -21.22 19.20
CA LYS A 123 4.93 -22.13 18.09
C LYS A 123 3.54 -21.90 17.52
N ASP A 124 2.51 -21.75 18.38
CA ASP A 124 1.14 -21.46 17.96
C ASP A 124 1.04 -20.14 17.21
N ILE A 125 1.73 -19.09 17.69
CA ILE A 125 1.80 -17.79 17.02
C ILE A 125 2.43 -17.93 15.62
N TYR A 126 3.56 -18.62 15.52
CA TYR A 126 4.22 -18.82 14.22
C TYR A 126 3.32 -19.56 13.23
N ASP A 127 2.69 -20.66 13.65
CA ASP A 127 1.79 -21.46 12.81
C ASP A 127 0.56 -20.66 12.38
N ALA A 128 0.00 -19.85 13.27
CA ALA A 128 -1.14 -19.00 12.97
C ALA A 128 -0.79 -17.91 11.94
N MET A 129 0.38 -17.28 12.05
CA MET A 129 0.84 -16.29 11.07
C MET A 129 1.17 -16.92 9.72
N GLN A 130 1.76 -18.11 9.71
CA GLN A 130 2.03 -18.86 8.50
C GLN A 130 0.71 -19.23 7.80
N SER A 131 -0.26 -19.76 8.53
CA SER A 131 -1.59 -20.08 8.00
C SER A 131 -2.26 -18.85 7.40
N LEU A 132 -2.25 -17.71 8.10
CA LEU A 132 -2.83 -16.47 7.60
C LEU A 132 -2.19 -16.00 6.29
N GLU A 133 -0.85 -16.02 6.19
CA GLU A 133 -0.16 -15.63 4.95
C GLU A 133 -0.51 -16.57 3.78
N TYR A 134 -0.56 -17.90 4.04
CA TYR A 134 -0.95 -18.87 3.02
C TYR A 134 -2.41 -18.72 2.60
N GLU A 135 -3.33 -18.57 3.55
CA GLU A 135 -4.75 -18.38 3.28
C GLU A 135 -4.99 -17.14 2.40
N ILE A 136 -4.40 -15.97 2.74
CA ILE A 136 -4.56 -14.75 1.94
C ILE A 136 -4.08 -14.93 0.50
N ASN A 137 -3.02 -15.73 0.27
CA ASN A 137 -2.50 -16.00 -1.08
C ASN A 137 -3.28 -17.07 -1.86
N THR A 138 -4.12 -17.85 -1.19
CA THR A 138 -4.93 -18.92 -1.80
C THR A 138 -6.41 -18.60 -1.88
N LEU A 139 -6.86 -17.55 -1.18
CA LEU A 139 -8.24 -17.08 -1.26
C LEU A 139 -8.49 -16.29 -2.54
N TYR A 140 -9.72 -16.40 -3.05
CA TYR A 140 -10.23 -15.61 -4.17
C TYR A 140 -11.48 -14.86 -3.73
N THR A 141 -11.62 -13.63 -4.22
CA THR A 141 -12.88 -12.87 -4.10
C THR A 141 -13.94 -13.46 -5.03
N SER A 142 -15.18 -13.01 -4.86
CA SER A 142 -16.28 -13.35 -5.79
C SER A 142 -15.99 -12.95 -7.25
N GLN A 143 -15.04 -12.02 -7.47
CA GLN A 143 -14.59 -11.58 -8.79
C GLN A 143 -13.36 -12.37 -9.31
N GLY A 144 -12.95 -13.43 -8.62
CA GLY A 144 -11.82 -14.28 -9.02
C GLY A 144 -10.44 -13.66 -8.82
N GLN A 145 -10.31 -12.66 -7.95
CA GLN A 145 -9.05 -12.01 -7.63
C GLN A 145 -8.57 -12.39 -6.22
N THR A 146 -7.26 -12.43 -6.03
CA THR A 146 -6.69 -12.47 -4.67
C THR A 146 -7.03 -11.18 -3.93
N PRO A 147 -7.48 -11.22 -2.66
CA PRO A 147 -7.79 -10.03 -1.89
C PRO A 147 -6.60 -9.08 -1.80
N PHE A 148 -6.77 -7.82 -2.20
CA PHE A 148 -5.73 -6.77 -2.06
C PHE A 148 -5.61 -6.37 -0.59
N THR A 149 -4.84 -7.15 0.16
CA THR A 149 -4.76 -7.06 1.62
C THR A 149 -3.49 -6.35 2.06
N THR A 150 -3.63 -5.44 3.04
CA THR A 150 -2.50 -4.79 3.73
C THR A 150 -2.59 -5.06 5.22
N LEU A 151 -1.48 -5.47 5.85
CA LEU A 151 -1.37 -5.72 7.28
C LEU A 151 -0.33 -4.77 7.90
N GLY A 152 -0.78 -3.93 8.84
CA GLY A 152 0.06 -3.03 9.62
C GLY A 152 0.39 -3.62 10.99
N PHE A 153 1.64 -3.44 11.46
CA PHE A 153 2.14 -3.92 12.75
C PHE A 153 3.39 -3.15 13.20
N GLY A 154 3.87 -3.41 14.42
CA GLY A 154 5.16 -2.93 14.89
C GLY A 154 5.14 -2.05 16.13
N LEU A 155 3.96 -1.69 16.67
CA LEU A 155 3.82 -0.75 17.79
C LEU A 155 3.65 -1.44 19.16
N GLY A 156 3.16 -2.68 19.20
CA GLY A 156 2.98 -3.45 20.43
C GLY A 156 4.31 -3.80 21.09
N THR A 157 4.40 -3.67 22.42
CA THR A 157 5.65 -3.86 23.17
C THR A 157 5.60 -5.01 24.18
N SER A 158 4.43 -5.63 24.42
CA SER A 158 4.34 -6.83 25.24
C SER A 158 5.07 -8.01 24.57
N TRP A 159 5.44 -9.02 25.36
CA TRP A 159 6.18 -10.16 24.82
C TRP A 159 5.40 -10.92 23.73
N ILE A 160 4.07 -11.02 23.86
CA ILE A 160 3.19 -11.65 22.87
C ILE A 160 3.13 -10.83 21.58
N GLU A 161 2.91 -9.52 21.69
CA GLU A 161 2.87 -8.61 20.56
C GLU A 161 4.21 -8.63 19.78
N ARG A 162 5.32 -8.60 20.51
CA ARG A 162 6.66 -8.73 19.92
C ARG A 162 6.86 -10.07 19.21
N GLU A 163 6.34 -11.17 19.77
CA GLU A 163 6.45 -12.48 19.16
C GLU A 163 5.59 -12.60 17.89
N ILE A 164 4.40 -11.98 17.89
CA ILE A 164 3.56 -11.88 16.66
C ILE A 164 4.30 -11.10 15.58
N GLN A 165 4.91 -9.96 15.90
CA GLN A 165 5.72 -9.17 14.96
C GLN A 165 6.88 -10.00 14.38
N ARG A 166 7.61 -10.74 15.24
CA ARG A 166 8.68 -11.64 14.78
C ARG A 166 8.16 -12.76 13.88
N ALA A 167 7.02 -13.34 14.21
CA ALA A 167 6.41 -14.41 13.43
C ALA A 167 6.02 -13.92 12.03
N ILE A 168 5.36 -12.77 11.92
CA ILE A 168 5.02 -12.13 10.63
C ILE A 168 6.27 -11.99 9.75
N LEU A 169 7.36 -11.45 10.30
CA LEU A 169 8.59 -11.22 9.56
C LEU A 169 9.31 -12.52 9.19
N LYS A 170 9.36 -13.50 10.10
CA LYS A 170 9.99 -14.81 9.86
C LYS A 170 9.23 -15.62 8.81
N VAL A 171 7.90 -15.60 8.86
CA VAL A 171 7.06 -16.26 7.84
C VAL A 171 7.32 -15.65 6.47
N ARG A 172 7.30 -14.30 6.36
CA ARG A 172 7.59 -13.62 5.11
C ARG A 172 9.02 -13.94 4.59
N LEU A 173 10.02 -13.96 5.46
CA LEU A 173 11.40 -14.33 5.10
C LEU A 173 11.48 -15.77 4.55
N GLY A 174 10.72 -16.70 5.13
CA GLY A 174 10.64 -18.09 4.70
C GLY A 174 10.08 -18.24 3.28
N GLY A 175 9.17 -17.36 2.88
CA GLY A 175 8.47 -17.46 1.59
C GLY A 175 7.43 -18.56 1.53
N ILE A 176 6.70 -18.64 0.41
CA ILE A 176 5.59 -19.56 0.21
C ILE A 176 6.05 -20.80 -0.55
N GLY A 177 5.66 -21.96 -0.05
CA GLY A 177 5.86 -23.26 -0.70
C GLY A 177 7.31 -23.74 -0.70
N LYS A 178 7.55 -24.81 -1.44
CA LYS A 178 8.84 -25.50 -1.51
C LYS A 178 9.95 -24.62 -2.11
N GLU A 179 9.63 -23.85 -3.13
CA GLU A 179 10.54 -22.91 -3.79
C GLU A 179 10.76 -21.62 -2.98
N GLN A 180 10.05 -21.44 -1.86
CA GLN A 180 10.13 -20.23 -1.04
C GLN A 180 9.84 -18.94 -1.86
N ARG A 181 8.78 -18.97 -2.68
CA ARG A 181 8.38 -17.83 -3.50
C ARG A 181 8.02 -16.64 -2.62
N THR A 182 8.23 -15.44 -3.15
CA THR A 182 7.86 -14.22 -2.46
C THR A 182 6.35 -14.03 -2.47
N ALA A 183 5.74 -13.93 -1.28
CA ALA A 183 4.32 -13.61 -1.14
C ALA A 183 4.03 -12.20 -1.66
N ILE A 184 3.09 -12.08 -2.60
CA ILE A 184 2.61 -10.78 -3.09
C ILE A 184 1.68 -10.15 -2.05
N PHE A 185 0.79 -10.94 -1.48
CA PHE A 185 -0.13 -10.54 -0.39
C PHE A 185 0.11 -11.38 0.87
N PRO A 186 -0.25 -10.85 2.04
CA PRO A 186 -0.60 -9.45 2.31
C PRO A 186 0.60 -8.52 2.09
N LYS A 187 0.35 -7.29 1.67
CA LYS A 187 1.32 -6.22 1.79
C LYS A 187 1.61 -6.00 3.27
N LEU A 188 2.87 -6.04 3.67
CA LEU A 188 3.29 -5.79 5.04
C LEU A 188 3.74 -4.35 5.20
N VAL A 189 3.28 -3.70 6.26
CA VAL A 189 3.64 -2.33 6.60
C VAL A 189 4.09 -2.26 8.06
N PHE A 190 5.34 -1.91 8.28
CA PHE A 190 5.95 -1.80 9.60
C PHE A 190 5.97 -0.36 10.08
N SER A 191 5.42 -0.09 11.25
CA SER A 191 5.38 1.25 11.84
C SER A 191 6.63 1.51 12.67
N LEU A 192 7.44 2.49 12.27
CA LEU A 192 8.53 3.04 13.08
C LEU A 192 7.99 4.14 13.99
N LYS A 193 8.35 4.06 15.27
CA LYS A 193 7.98 5.07 16.27
C LYS A 193 9.13 5.31 17.26
N ARG A 194 9.38 6.59 17.54
CA ARG A 194 10.36 7.01 18.55
C ARG A 194 9.97 6.44 19.92
N GLY A 195 10.94 5.87 20.63
CA GLY A 195 10.73 5.24 21.93
C GLY A 195 10.10 3.83 21.88
N VAL A 196 9.83 3.29 20.68
CA VAL A 196 9.31 1.93 20.50
C VAL A 196 10.30 1.05 19.74
N ASN A 197 10.75 1.48 18.57
CA ASN A 197 11.60 0.66 17.70
C ASN A 197 12.55 1.47 16.80
N LEU A 198 12.68 2.78 16.97
CA LEU A 198 13.52 3.61 16.11
C LEU A 198 14.99 3.51 16.48
N ALA A 199 15.31 3.68 17.74
CA ALA A 199 16.69 3.75 18.26
C ALA A 199 17.15 2.45 18.94
N PRO A 200 18.47 2.17 19.02
CA PRO A 200 19.01 0.94 19.63
C PRO A 200 18.57 0.68 21.08
N LYS A 201 18.14 1.71 21.81
CA LYS A 201 17.64 1.60 23.19
C LYS A 201 16.16 1.24 23.28
N ASP A 202 15.45 1.31 22.18
CA ASP A 202 14.01 1.08 22.16
C ASP A 202 13.69 -0.41 22.32
N PRO A 203 12.56 -0.77 22.98
CA PRO A 203 12.24 -2.16 23.32
C PRO A 203 12.10 -3.10 22.12
N ASN A 204 11.72 -2.59 20.96
CA ASN A 204 11.49 -3.36 19.73
C ASN A 204 12.54 -3.08 18.64
N TYR A 205 13.72 -2.57 18.99
CA TYR A 205 14.76 -2.29 18.00
C TYR A 205 15.24 -3.55 17.26
N ASP A 206 15.36 -4.69 17.94
CA ASP A 206 15.68 -5.98 17.33
C ASP A 206 14.67 -6.41 16.26
N ILE A 207 13.39 -6.01 16.44
CA ILE A 207 12.35 -6.27 15.44
C ILE A 207 12.51 -5.34 14.23
N LYS A 208 12.90 -4.07 14.43
CA LYS A 208 13.29 -3.18 13.32
C LYS A 208 14.42 -3.79 12.49
N GLU A 209 15.49 -4.31 13.14
CA GLU A 209 16.59 -4.96 12.43
C GLU A 209 16.11 -6.17 11.61
N LEU A 210 15.17 -6.95 12.15
CA LEU A 210 14.54 -8.06 11.44
C LEU A 210 13.69 -7.56 10.27
N ALA A 211 12.94 -6.46 10.44
CA ALA A 211 12.12 -5.84 9.40
C ALA A 211 12.99 -5.31 8.25
N VAL A 212 14.11 -4.65 8.55
CA VAL A 212 15.09 -4.20 7.54
C VAL A 212 15.63 -5.40 6.74
N ARG A 213 16.05 -6.48 7.41
CA ARG A 213 16.52 -7.70 6.75
C ARG A 213 15.42 -8.33 5.87
N CYS A 214 14.18 -8.32 6.34
CA CYS A 214 13.05 -8.81 5.56
C CYS A 214 12.83 -7.96 4.31
N ALA A 215 12.86 -6.63 4.43
CA ALA A 215 12.68 -5.71 3.31
C ALA A 215 13.78 -5.87 2.24
N THR A 216 15.04 -6.12 2.63
CA THR A 216 16.12 -6.36 1.67
C THR A 216 15.95 -7.65 0.86
N LYS A 217 15.28 -8.66 1.42
CA LYS A 217 15.10 -9.98 0.79
C LYS A 217 13.74 -10.16 0.10
N ARG A 218 12.71 -9.42 0.54
CA ARG A 218 11.32 -9.63 0.10
C ARG A 218 10.60 -8.35 -0.37
N MET A 219 11.29 -7.21 -0.42
CA MET A 219 10.74 -5.86 -0.65
C MET A 219 9.66 -5.42 0.35
N TYR A 220 9.18 -6.29 1.21
CA TYR A 220 8.30 -6.00 2.34
C TYR A 220 9.01 -6.30 3.65
N PRO A 221 8.67 -5.59 4.75
CA PRO A 221 7.63 -4.57 4.86
C PRO A 221 8.02 -3.23 4.25
N ASP A 222 7.03 -2.46 3.78
CA ASP A 222 7.15 -1.01 3.65
C ASP A 222 7.12 -0.39 5.04
N VAL A 223 7.57 0.87 5.19
CA VAL A 223 7.70 1.49 6.51
C VAL A 223 6.90 2.79 6.62
N LEU A 224 6.18 2.92 7.74
CA LEU A 224 5.49 4.15 8.15
C LEU A 224 6.31 4.88 9.21
N MET A 225 6.47 6.16 9.07
CA MET A 225 7.12 7.05 10.03
C MET A 225 6.05 7.66 10.93
N TYR A 226 5.83 7.07 12.10
CA TYR A 226 4.67 7.39 12.96
C TYR A 226 4.54 8.88 13.27
N ASP A 227 5.60 9.48 13.83
CA ASP A 227 5.55 10.87 14.28
C ASP A 227 5.38 11.83 13.10
N LYS A 228 6.06 11.58 11.98
CA LYS A 228 5.92 12.39 10.77
C LYS A 228 4.53 12.25 10.15
N LEU A 229 3.97 11.06 10.15
CA LEU A 229 2.62 10.85 9.64
C LEU A 229 1.58 11.58 10.49
N VAL A 230 1.72 11.57 11.82
CA VAL A 230 0.85 12.34 12.72
C VAL A 230 0.98 13.85 12.44
N GLU A 231 2.20 14.35 12.26
CA GLU A 231 2.45 15.76 11.88
C GLU A 231 1.74 16.12 10.57
N LEU A 232 1.85 15.27 9.55
CA LEU A 232 1.31 15.52 8.20
C LEU A 232 -0.22 15.41 8.13
N THR A 233 -0.83 14.53 8.91
CA THR A 233 -2.24 14.15 8.74
C THR A 233 -3.11 14.36 9.98
N GLY A 234 -2.54 14.91 11.06
CA GLY A 234 -3.21 15.18 12.34
C GLY A 234 -3.40 13.97 13.24
N SER A 235 -3.24 12.75 12.71
CA SER A 235 -3.34 11.50 13.46
C SER A 235 -2.56 10.39 12.77
N PHE A 236 -2.27 9.30 13.49
CA PHE A 236 -1.68 8.13 12.85
C PHE A 236 -2.68 7.43 11.93
N LYS A 237 -2.30 7.25 10.68
CA LYS A 237 -3.14 6.61 9.65
C LYS A 237 -2.37 5.48 8.98
N ALA A 238 -2.82 4.25 9.21
CA ALA A 238 -2.36 3.13 8.41
C ALA A 238 -2.85 3.26 6.96
N PRO A 239 -2.04 2.87 5.96
CA PRO A 239 -2.46 2.94 4.57
C PRO A 239 -3.51 1.88 4.25
N MET A 240 -4.49 2.29 3.46
CA MET A 240 -5.45 1.38 2.85
C MET A 240 -4.99 1.00 1.46
N GLY A 241 -5.08 -0.29 1.14
CA GLY A 241 -4.66 -0.75 -0.16
C GLY A 241 -3.22 -0.32 -0.49
N CYS A 242 -3.03 0.35 -1.62
CA CYS A 242 -1.70 0.77 -2.06
C CYS A 242 -1.09 1.84 -1.17
N ARG A 243 -1.81 2.96 -0.92
CA ARG A 243 -1.27 4.14 -0.23
C ARG A 243 -2.33 5.11 0.32
N SER A 244 -3.63 4.77 0.32
CA SER A 244 -4.68 5.68 0.76
C SER A 244 -4.66 5.88 2.27
N PHE A 245 -4.71 7.14 2.72
CA PHE A 245 -4.89 7.51 4.12
C PHE A 245 -6.33 7.98 4.32
N LEU A 246 -7.13 7.12 4.93
CA LEU A 246 -8.53 7.41 5.16
C LEU A 246 -8.72 8.18 6.47
N GLN A 247 -9.73 9.03 6.51
CA GLN A 247 -10.05 9.82 7.70
C GLN A 247 -10.50 8.92 8.85
N GLY A 248 -9.91 9.13 10.04
CA GLY A 248 -10.43 8.62 11.30
C GLY A 248 -11.65 9.42 11.76
N TRP A 249 -12.25 9.01 12.84
CA TRP A 249 -13.39 9.68 13.44
C TRP A 249 -13.31 9.61 14.96
N TRP A 250 -14.11 10.42 15.65
CA TRP A 250 -14.16 10.47 17.11
C TRP A 250 -15.48 9.89 17.58
N ASP A 251 -15.41 9.11 18.64
CA ASP A 251 -16.62 8.60 19.31
C ASP A 251 -17.28 9.67 20.18
N GLU A 252 -18.37 9.31 20.84
CA GLU A 252 -19.12 10.19 21.75
C GLU A 252 -18.34 10.62 23.00
N HIS A 253 -17.22 9.94 23.30
CA HIS A 253 -16.32 10.26 24.40
C HIS A 253 -15.10 11.09 23.94
N GLY A 254 -15.03 11.47 22.66
CA GLY A 254 -13.92 12.21 22.08
C GLY A 254 -12.67 11.36 21.88
N GLN A 255 -12.78 10.02 21.88
CA GLN A 255 -11.68 9.13 21.52
C GLN A 255 -11.59 8.97 20.00
N GLU A 256 -10.39 9.07 19.47
CA GLU A 256 -10.14 8.84 18.06
C GLU A 256 -10.30 7.35 17.73
N ILE A 257 -11.15 7.06 16.76
CA ILE A 257 -11.38 5.73 16.22
C ILE A 257 -10.65 5.60 14.90
N ASN A 258 -9.62 4.76 14.89
CA ASN A 258 -8.76 4.56 13.74
C ASN A 258 -9.16 3.37 12.85
N ALA A 259 -9.99 2.46 13.33
CA ALA A 259 -10.56 1.35 12.57
C ALA A 259 -11.92 1.70 11.96
N GLY A 260 -12.41 0.88 11.03
CA GLY A 260 -13.69 1.10 10.36
C GLY A 260 -13.68 2.27 9.37
N ARG A 261 -12.52 2.63 8.85
CA ARG A 261 -12.35 3.69 7.83
C ARG A 261 -12.76 3.18 6.45
N MET A 262 -13.25 4.08 5.60
CA MET A 262 -13.75 3.73 4.27
C MET A 262 -13.43 4.78 3.21
N ASN A 263 -13.25 4.33 1.97
CA ASN A 263 -13.13 5.18 0.80
C ASN A 263 -14.31 4.92 -0.14
N LEU A 264 -14.96 5.99 -0.59
CA LEU A 264 -16.10 5.92 -1.53
C LEU A 264 -15.63 5.87 -2.98
N GLY A 265 -14.39 6.21 -3.26
CA GLY A 265 -13.81 6.12 -4.59
C GLY A 265 -12.83 7.23 -4.93
N VAL A 266 -12.32 7.18 -6.16
CA VAL A 266 -11.26 8.07 -6.67
C VAL A 266 -11.63 8.60 -8.05
N VAL A 267 -11.27 9.86 -8.32
CA VAL A 267 -11.23 10.46 -9.65
C VAL A 267 -9.86 11.12 -9.81
N THR A 268 -9.13 10.82 -10.88
CA THR A 268 -7.75 11.33 -11.08
C THR A 268 -7.67 12.29 -12.25
N LEU A 269 -7.07 13.45 -12.05
CA LEU A 269 -6.79 14.45 -13.08
C LEU A 269 -5.56 14.09 -13.90
N ASN A 270 -5.63 14.31 -15.21
CA ASN A 270 -4.49 14.28 -16.13
C ASN A 270 -3.84 15.67 -16.15
N LEU A 271 -2.94 15.95 -15.21
CA LEU A 271 -2.24 17.24 -15.16
C LEU A 271 -1.35 17.49 -16.40
N PRO A 272 -0.63 16.50 -16.96
CA PRO A 272 0.10 16.67 -18.22
C PRO A 272 -0.76 17.18 -19.38
N ARG A 273 -2.00 16.68 -19.52
CA ARG A 273 -2.94 17.15 -20.54
C ARG A 273 -3.19 18.65 -20.41
N ILE A 274 -3.46 19.12 -19.20
CA ILE A 274 -3.70 20.55 -18.93
C ILE A 274 -2.48 21.38 -19.34
N ALA A 275 -1.27 20.90 -19.04
CA ALA A 275 -0.04 21.57 -19.43
C ALA A 275 0.17 21.59 -20.96
N LEU A 276 -0.15 20.49 -21.66
CA LEU A 276 -0.05 20.40 -23.12
C LEU A 276 -1.07 21.30 -23.83
N GLU A 277 -2.24 21.49 -23.27
CA GLU A 277 -3.28 22.40 -23.77
C GLU A 277 -2.96 23.89 -23.51
N SER A 278 -2.00 24.20 -22.63
CA SER A 278 -1.68 25.56 -22.19
C SER A 278 -0.39 26.07 -22.82
N GLN A 279 -0.39 27.34 -23.21
CA GLN A 279 0.81 28.02 -23.73
C GLN A 279 1.57 28.75 -22.62
N THR A 280 0.86 29.19 -21.58
CA THR A 280 1.38 29.96 -20.45
C THR A 280 0.96 29.36 -19.11
N LEU A 281 1.69 29.71 -18.04
CA LEU A 281 1.30 29.33 -16.67
C LEU A 281 -0.09 29.85 -16.29
N ASN A 282 -0.48 31.05 -16.75
CA ASN A 282 -1.81 31.60 -16.49
C ASN A 282 -2.91 30.79 -17.16
N GLU A 283 -2.71 30.36 -18.39
CA GLU A 283 -3.65 29.46 -19.08
C GLU A 283 -3.75 28.10 -18.36
N PHE A 284 -2.63 27.56 -17.88
CA PHE A 284 -2.63 26.35 -17.09
C PHE A 284 -3.52 26.45 -15.86
N TRP A 285 -3.40 27.54 -15.09
CA TRP A 285 -4.24 27.75 -13.91
C TRP A 285 -5.74 27.89 -14.26
N GLN A 286 -6.06 28.59 -15.33
CA GLN A 286 -7.45 28.72 -15.80
C GLN A 286 -8.03 27.37 -16.25
N GLN A 287 -7.27 26.59 -17.00
CA GLN A 287 -7.67 25.25 -17.44
C GLN A 287 -7.86 24.32 -16.25
N LEU A 288 -6.95 24.37 -15.27
CA LEU A 288 -7.02 23.54 -14.05
C LEU A 288 -8.32 23.80 -13.29
N GLU A 289 -8.75 25.06 -13.13
CA GLU A 289 -10.03 25.40 -12.48
C GLU A 289 -11.22 24.75 -13.18
N GLY A 290 -11.26 24.80 -14.52
CA GLY A 290 -12.30 24.14 -15.29
C GLY A 290 -12.34 22.63 -15.10
N LYS A 291 -11.17 21.98 -15.07
CA LYS A 291 -11.08 20.52 -14.86
C LYS A 291 -11.43 20.13 -13.42
N LEU A 292 -11.12 20.98 -12.44
CA LEU A 292 -11.50 20.78 -11.03
C LEU A 292 -13.00 20.79 -10.84
N GLU A 293 -13.73 21.66 -11.55
CA GLU A 293 -15.20 21.66 -11.50
C GLU A 293 -15.80 20.35 -12.04
N ILE A 294 -15.27 19.81 -13.13
CA ILE A 294 -15.70 18.51 -13.67
C ILE A 294 -15.36 17.38 -12.69
N ALA A 295 -14.17 17.43 -12.08
CA ALA A 295 -13.77 16.45 -11.06
C ALA A 295 -14.67 16.49 -9.83
N ARG A 296 -15.08 17.69 -9.36
CA ARG A 296 -16.05 17.86 -8.28
C ARG A 296 -17.38 17.19 -8.61
N GLN A 297 -17.91 17.41 -9.81
CA GLN A 297 -19.15 16.77 -10.26
C GLN A 297 -19.02 15.24 -10.27
N ALA A 298 -17.87 14.72 -10.72
CA ALA A 298 -17.60 13.29 -10.75
C ALA A 298 -17.56 12.68 -9.34
N LEU A 299 -16.89 13.36 -8.39
CA LEU A 299 -16.79 12.91 -7.00
C LEU A 299 -18.14 12.98 -6.28
N CYS A 300 -18.88 14.06 -6.46
CA CYS A 300 -20.24 14.19 -5.90
C CYS A 300 -21.18 13.11 -6.47
N TYR A 301 -21.15 12.85 -7.77
CA TYR A 301 -21.92 11.77 -8.38
C TYR A 301 -21.58 10.42 -7.75
N ARG A 302 -20.31 10.15 -7.51
CA ARG A 302 -19.86 8.90 -6.88
C ARG A 302 -20.43 8.75 -5.47
N ILE A 303 -20.43 9.82 -4.66
CA ILE A 303 -21.05 9.82 -3.33
C ILE A 303 -22.54 9.49 -3.42
N GLU A 304 -23.29 10.21 -4.26
CA GLU A 304 -24.73 10.00 -4.39
C GLU A 304 -25.06 8.58 -4.85
N ARG A 305 -24.24 8.02 -5.74
CA ARG A 305 -24.44 6.64 -6.21
C ARG A 305 -24.21 5.61 -5.10
N VAL A 306 -23.15 5.75 -4.28
CA VAL A 306 -22.90 4.82 -3.18
C VAL A 306 -23.98 4.91 -2.10
N LYS A 307 -24.56 6.07 -1.87
CA LYS A 307 -25.69 6.26 -0.92
C LYS A 307 -26.95 5.48 -1.27
N GLU A 308 -27.11 5.06 -2.52
CA GLU A 308 -28.24 4.21 -2.94
C GLU A 308 -28.14 2.77 -2.40
N ALA A 309 -26.97 2.34 -1.91
CA ALA A 309 -26.79 1.03 -1.30
C ALA A 309 -27.73 0.86 -0.10
N LYS A 310 -28.17 -0.38 0.10
CA LYS A 310 -28.85 -0.80 1.32
C LYS A 310 -27.90 -1.62 2.19
N PRO A 311 -28.00 -1.57 3.53
CA PRO A 311 -27.10 -2.33 4.40
C PRO A 311 -27.03 -3.83 4.07
N PHE A 312 -28.10 -4.42 3.58
CA PHE A 312 -28.14 -5.83 3.18
C PHE A 312 -27.43 -6.13 1.83
N ASN A 313 -27.03 -5.13 1.03
CA ASN A 313 -26.25 -5.36 -0.17
C ASN A 313 -24.81 -5.81 0.14
N ALA A 314 -24.25 -5.34 1.27
CA ALA A 314 -22.93 -5.72 1.77
C ALA A 314 -22.97 -5.85 3.32
N PRO A 315 -23.60 -6.91 3.86
CA PRO A 315 -23.85 -7.03 5.30
C PRO A 315 -22.58 -6.97 6.14
N ILE A 316 -21.49 -7.58 5.66
CA ILE A 316 -20.21 -7.57 6.39
C ILE A 316 -19.70 -6.13 6.63
N LEU A 317 -19.90 -5.22 5.68
CA LEU A 317 -19.49 -3.82 5.78
C LEU A 317 -20.44 -3.02 6.68
N TYR A 318 -21.74 -3.12 6.44
CA TYR A 318 -22.74 -2.24 7.02
C TYR A 318 -23.43 -2.78 8.27
N GLN A 319 -23.66 -4.11 8.36
CA GLN A 319 -24.44 -4.72 9.42
C GLN A 319 -23.58 -5.49 10.46
N HIS A 320 -22.37 -5.95 10.05
CA HIS A 320 -21.53 -6.80 10.90
C HIS A 320 -20.25 -6.14 11.41
N GLY A 321 -20.08 -4.83 11.17
CA GLY A 321 -19.14 -4.01 11.90
C GLY A 321 -17.78 -3.77 11.25
N ALA A 322 -17.54 -4.20 10.00
CA ALA A 322 -16.28 -3.90 9.32
C ALA A 322 -16.00 -2.38 9.23
N PHE A 323 -17.05 -1.54 9.10
CA PHE A 323 -16.97 -0.08 9.15
C PHE A 323 -17.09 0.52 10.56
N GLY A 324 -16.85 -0.28 11.63
CA GLY A 324 -16.82 0.19 13.01
C GLY A 324 -18.19 0.46 13.65
N ARG A 325 -19.29 0.47 12.88
CA ARG A 325 -20.67 0.58 13.36
C ARG A 325 -21.56 -0.44 12.66
N LYS A 326 -22.63 -0.85 13.32
CA LYS A 326 -23.64 -1.76 12.78
C LYS A 326 -24.91 -0.97 12.45
N LEU A 327 -25.35 -1.04 11.20
CA LEU A 327 -26.64 -0.52 10.78
C LEU A 327 -27.70 -1.61 10.82
N SER A 328 -28.95 -1.21 11.04
CA SER A 328 -30.10 -2.09 10.82
C SER A 328 -30.24 -2.41 9.32
N ARG A 329 -30.98 -3.48 9.00
CA ARG A 329 -31.23 -3.90 7.61
C ARG A 329 -31.77 -2.78 6.72
N ASP A 330 -32.64 -1.95 7.27
CA ASP A 330 -33.34 -0.87 6.56
C ASP A 330 -32.74 0.52 6.84
N GLY A 331 -31.59 0.57 7.52
CA GLY A 331 -30.86 1.78 7.80
C GLY A 331 -30.34 2.49 6.54
N LYS A 332 -29.88 3.72 6.71
CA LYS A 332 -29.27 4.48 5.61
C LYS A 332 -27.77 4.36 5.69
N VAL A 333 -27.11 3.93 4.62
CA VAL A 333 -25.63 3.83 4.59
C VAL A 333 -24.95 5.19 4.75
N ASP A 334 -25.64 6.27 4.34
CA ASP A 334 -25.15 7.65 4.51
C ASP A 334 -24.90 8.04 5.98
N ASP A 335 -25.59 7.40 6.94
CA ASP A 335 -25.35 7.60 8.38
C ASP A 335 -23.93 7.18 8.82
N LEU A 336 -23.25 6.35 8.01
CA LEU A 336 -21.83 6.00 8.20
C LEU A 336 -20.87 6.93 7.45
N PHE A 337 -21.34 7.67 6.46
CA PHE A 337 -20.48 8.47 5.57
C PHE A 337 -20.36 9.92 6.00
N ARG A 338 -21.39 10.46 6.64
CA ARG A 338 -21.46 11.86 7.08
C ARG A 338 -20.45 12.20 8.16
N ASP A 339 -20.38 13.48 8.50
CA ASP A 339 -19.47 14.05 9.51
C ASP A 339 -17.99 13.78 9.17
N LYS A 340 -17.67 13.82 7.88
CA LYS A 340 -16.33 13.60 7.31
C LYS A 340 -15.76 12.19 7.62
N ARG A 341 -16.60 11.21 7.95
CA ARG A 341 -16.14 9.84 8.19
C ARG A 341 -15.71 9.11 6.93
N ALA A 342 -16.52 9.20 5.87
CA ALA A 342 -16.15 8.61 4.59
C ALA A 342 -15.19 9.52 3.83
N THR A 343 -14.12 8.92 3.30
CA THR A 343 -13.15 9.61 2.44
C THR A 343 -13.56 9.44 0.97
N ILE A 344 -13.39 10.51 0.19
CA ILE A 344 -13.44 10.48 -1.27
C ILE A 344 -12.25 11.26 -1.83
N SER A 345 -11.63 10.74 -2.89
CA SER A 345 -10.28 11.17 -3.25
C SER A 345 -10.21 11.79 -4.64
N LEU A 346 -9.65 13.02 -4.69
CA LEU A 346 -9.20 13.70 -5.90
C LEU A 346 -7.74 13.28 -6.16
N GLY A 347 -7.51 12.51 -7.20
CA GLY A 347 -6.19 12.05 -7.59
C GLY A 347 -5.50 12.95 -8.60
N TYR A 348 -4.17 12.83 -8.70
CA TYR A 348 -3.36 13.48 -9.71
C TYR A 348 -2.16 12.62 -10.11
N ILE A 349 -1.68 12.80 -11.34
CA ILE A 349 -0.42 12.22 -11.83
C ILE A 349 0.36 13.24 -12.68
N GLY A 350 1.64 12.98 -12.91
CA GLY A 350 2.40 13.62 -13.95
C GLY A 350 2.91 15.02 -13.65
N LEU A 351 3.23 15.35 -12.39
CA LEU A 351 3.86 16.65 -12.08
C LEU A 351 5.19 16.85 -12.80
N TYR A 352 5.93 15.76 -13.06
CA TYR A 352 7.16 15.83 -13.84
C TYR A 352 6.89 16.39 -15.25
N GLU A 353 5.92 15.85 -15.94
CA GLU A 353 5.56 16.28 -17.30
C GLU A 353 5.03 17.71 -17.34
N VAL A 354 4.26 18.11 -16.33
CA VAL A 354 3.78 19.49 -16.21
C VAL A 354 4.94 20.47 -16.11
N ALA A 355 5.87 20.23 -15.22
CA ALA A 355 7.02 21.12 -15.05
C ALA A 355 7.96 21.07 -16.25
N THR A 356 8.15 19.89 -16.85
CA THR A 356 8.94 19.73 -18.08
C THR A 356 8.39 20.60 -19.23
N ARG A 357 7.08 20.73 -19.36
CA ARG A 357 6.42 21.54 -20.40
C ARG A 357 6.79 23.02 -20.32
N PHE A 358 6.95 23.56 -19.11
CA PHE A 358 7.18 24.99 -18.90
C PHE A 358 8.62 25.37 -18.56
N PHE A 359 9.39 24.43 -17.97
CA PHE A 359 10.73 24.70 -17.43
C PHE A 359 11.83 23.80 -18.01
N GLY A 360 11.47 22.83 -18.87
CA GLY A 360 12.42 21.86 -19.44
C GLY A 360 12.63 20.62 -18.55
N PRO A 361 13.35 19.58 -19.06
CA PRO A 361 13.40 18.25 -18.43
C PRO A 361 14.23 18.15 -17.15
N ASP A 362 15.09 19.15 -16.85
CA ASP A 362 15.96 19.14 -15.65
C ASP A 362 15.46 20.12 -14.57
N TRP A 363 14.16 20.32 -14.52
CA TRP A 363 13.51 21.28 -13.66
C TRP A 363 13.62 20.97 -12.14
N GLU A 364 13.95 19.76 -11.74
CA GLU A 364 13.98 19.37 -10.33
C GLU A 364 15.01 20.18 -9.50
N THR A 365 16.01 20.76 -10.17
CA THR A 365 16.97 21.69 -9.54
C THR A 365 16.53 23.15 -9.62
N ASN A 366 15.44 23.45 -10.33
CA ASN A 366 14.89 24.79 -10.47
C ASN A 366 13.85 25.06 -9.35
N GLN A 367 14.15 26.02 -8.48
CA GLN A 367 13.29 26.37 -7.34
C GLN A 367 11.92 26.90 -7.75
N GLU A 368 11.84 27.69 -8.85
CA GLU A 368 10.57 28.22 -9.37
C GLU A 368 9.69 27.08 -9.89
N ALA A 369 10.25 26.17 -10.65
CA ALA A 369 9.54 24.99 -11.15
C ALA A 369 9.05 24.09 -10.00
N LYS A 370 9.88 23.88 -8.98
CA LYS A 370 9.50 23.14 -7.79
C LYS A 370 8.37 23.82 -7.03
N ALA A 371 8.47 25.13 -6.81
CA ALA A 371 7.40 25.90 -6.15
C ALA A 371 6.09 25.79 -6.93
N PHE A 372 6.13 25.96 -8.26
CA PHE A 372 4.96 25.80 -9.13
C PHE A 372 4.29 24.43 -8.99
N THR A 373 5.06 23.34 -8.98
CA THR A 373 4.48 21.99 -8.83
C THR A 373 3.88 21.75 -7.44
N VAL A 374 4.49 22.30 -6.39
CA VAL A 374 3.93 22.26 -5.03
C VAL A 374 2.63 23.06 -4.96
N ASP A 375 2.58 24.25 -5.59
CA ASP A 375 1.39 25.10 -5.63
C ASP A 375 0.22 24.43 -6.36
N ILE A 376 0.49 23.60 -7.37
CA ILE A 376 -0.55 22.77 -8.00
C ILE A 376 -1.20 21.86 -6.95
N VAL A 377 -0.42 21.08 -6.21
CA VAL A 377 -0.97 20.14 -5.22
C VAL A 377 -1.66 20.88 -4.08
N LYS A 378 -1.10 22.03 -3.66
CA LYS A 378 -1.72 22.92 -2.67
C LYS A 378 -3.08 23.45 -3.15
N LYS A 379 -3.21 23.80 -4.43
CA LYS A 379 -4.48 24.23 -5.02
C LYS A 379 -5.53 23.11 -4.99
N LEU A 380 -5.14 21.88 -5.38
CA LEU A 380 -6.01 20.70 -5.26
C LEU A 380 -6.47 20.50 -3.81
N TYR A 381 -5.55 20.65 -2.86
CA TYR A 381 -5.86 20.51 -1.43
C TYR A 381 -6.86 21.57 -0.96
N GLN A 382 -6.70 22.83 -1.35
CA GLN A 382 -7.65 23.89 -1.00
C GLN A 382 -9.06 23.57 -1.48
N HIS A 383 -9.21 23.17 -2.76
CA HIS A 383 -10.52 22.78 -3.30
C HIS A 383 -11.14 21.59 -2.53
N THR A 384 -10.33 20.58 -2.17
CA THR A 384 -10.85 19.44 -1.40
C THR A 384 -11.31 19.84 0.00
N GLN A 385 -10.66 20.81 0.65
CA GLN A 385 -11.12 21.34 1.95
C GLN A 385 -12.45 22.08 1.80
N ASP A 386 -12.58 22.94 0.78
CA ASP A 386 -13.82 23.68 0.50
C ASP A 386 -14.99 22.73 0.20
N TRP A 387 -14.77 21.72 -0.63
CA TRP A 387 -15.79 20.70 -0.91
C TRP A 387 -16.16 19.89 0.33
N GLY A 388 -15.17 19.53 1.16
CA GLY A 388 -15.40 18.83 2.43
C GLY A 388 -16.32 19.62 3.37
N ASN A 389 -16.11 20.94 3.47
CA ASN A 389 -16.96 21.82 4.27
C ASN A 389 -18.36 21.99 3.67
N GLN A 390 -18.45 22.05 2.33
CA GLN A 390 -19.73 22.22 1.62
C GLN A 390 -20.62 20.98 1.70
N TYR A 391 -20.04 19.78 1.54
CA TYR A 391 -20.81 18.53 1.35
C TYR A 391 -20.84 17.63 2.58
N GLY A 392 -19.99 17.85 3.59
CA GLY A 392 -19.96 17.07 4.83
C GLY A 392 -19.28 15.69 4.73
N TYR A 393 -18.47 15.43 3.67
CA TYR A 393 -17.63 14.26 3.50
C TYR A 393 -16.15 14.65 3.54
N HIS A 394 -15.27 13.69 3.76
CA HIS A 394 -13.83 13.95 3.74
C HIS A 394 -13.28 13.87 2.31
N PHE A 395 -13.31 14.99 1.60
CA PHE A 395 -12.58 15.09 0.34
C PHE A 395 -11.09 15.21 0.60
N SER A 396 -10.28 14.49 -0.13
CA SER A 396 -8.83 14.42 0.07
C SER A 396 -8.07 14.41 -1.24
N VAL A 397 -6.82 14.89 -1.23
CA VAL A 397 -5.92 14.81 -2.38
C VAL A 397 -5.13 13.50 -2.33
N TYR A 398 -5.13 12.77 -3.40
CA TYR A 398 -4.51 11.46 -3.52
C TYR A 398 -3.38 11.46 -4.55
N ALA A 399 -2.17 11.16 -4.10
CA ALA A 399 -1.05 10.90 -5.01
C ALA A 399 -1.28 9.55 -5.70
N THR A 400 -2.02 9.56 -6.81
CA THR A 400 -2.58 8.36 -7.45
C THR A 400 -1.48 7.35 -7.81
N PRO A 401 -1.67 6.06 -7.51
CA PRO A 401 -0.78 5.01 -8.00
C PRO A 401 -0.80 4.94 -9.52
N SER A 402 0.36 4.79 -10.10
CA SER A 402 0.53 4.81 -11.54
C SER A 402 0.31 3.44 -12.20
N GLU A 403 -0.67 2.68 -11.86
CA GLU A 403 -0.94 1.37 -12.45
C GLU A 403 -1.04 1.42 -13.98
N SER A 404 -2.20 1.18 -14.56
CA SER A 404 -2.43 1.33 -15.99
C SER A 404 -2.67 2.79 -16.41
N LEU A 405 -2.89 3.69 -15.45
CA LEU A 405 -3.34 5.06 -15.72
C LEU A 405 -2.28 5.94 -16.37
N THR A 406 -1.01 5.80 -15.98
CA THR A 406 0.09 6.53 -16.60
C THR A 406 0.31 6.14 -18.07
N ASP A 407 0.07 4.88 -18.42
CA ASP A 407 0.03 4.41 -19.80
C ASP A 407 -1.16 5.00 -20.55
N ARG A 408 -2.37 4.86 -19.99
CA ARG A 408 -3.60 5.32 -20.62
C ARG A 408 -3.56 6.81 -20.96
N PHE A 409 -3.19 7.66 -20.01
CA PHE A 409 -3.14 9.10 -20.25
C PHE A 409 -2.06 9.48 -21.24
N CYS A 410 -0.85 8.92 -21.12
CA CYS A 410 0.23 9.18 -22.06
C CYS A 410 -0.14 8.76 -23.49
N ARG A 411 -0.78 7.60 -23.67
CA ARG A 411 -1.22 7.13 -24.99
C ARG A 411 -2.26 8.05 -25.62
N LEU A 412 -3.28 8.45 -24.86
CA LEU A 412 -4.31 9.39 -25.35
C LEU A 412 -3.72 10.77 -25.70
N ASP A 413 -2.71 11.22 -24.94
CA ASP A 413 -2.04 12.48 -25.19
C ASP A 413 -1.07 12.39 -26.38
N LEU A 414 -0.39 11.26 -26.55
CA LEU A 414 0.42 10.96 -27.74
C LEU A 414 -0.41 10.95 -29.03
N GLU A 415 -1.60 10.35 -28.98
CA GLU A 415 -2.56 10.35 -30.10
C GLU A 415 -3.04 11.78 -30.45
N ARG A 416 -3.23 12.64 -29.45
CA ARG A 416 -3.78 14.00 -29.64
C ARG A 416 -2.73 15.04 -29.98
N PHE A 417 -1.55 15.02 -29.36
CA PHE A 417 -0.52 16.06 -29.47
C PHE A 417 0.73 15.60 -30.22
N GLY A 418 0.81 14.32 -30.56
CA GLY A 418 2.03 13.74 -31.12
C GLY A 418 3.13 13.51 -30.09
N SER A 419 4.31 13.19 -30.60
CA SER A 419 5.51 12.94 -29.78
C SER A 419 6.08 14.26 -29.26
N VAL A 420 5.95 14.49 -27.96
CA VAL A 420 6.51 15.65 -27.26
C VAL A 420 7.68 15.15 -26.41
N PRO A 421 8.91 15.70 -26.62
CA PRO A 421 10.12 15.25 -25.92
C PRO A 421 9.97 15.30 -24.40
N ASP A 422 10.42 14.23 -23.72
CA ASP A 422 10.36 14.03 -22.26
C ASP A 422 8.95 14.06 -21.64
N ILE A 423 7.90 14.15 -22.45
CA ILE A 423 6.52 14.15 -22.02
C ILE A 423 5.81 12.91 -22.57
N THR A 424 5.39 12.90 -23.85
CA THR A 424 4.64 11.78 -24.44
C THR A 424 5.51 10.72 -25.10
N ASP A 425 6.72 11.05 -25.51
CA ASP A 425 7.66 10.16 -26.21
C ASP A 425 8.16 8.98 -25.35
N LYS A 426 8.13 9.11 -24.01
CA LYS A 426 8.49 8.05 -23.09
C LYS A 426 7.51 6.86 -23.14
N GLY A 427 6.25 7.10 -23.57
CA GLY A 427 5.17 6.13 -23.57
C GLY A 427 4.57 5.83 -22.18
N TYR A 428 4.87 6.67 -21.19
CA TYR A 428 4.28 6.65 -19.84
C TYR A 428 4.42 8.03 -19.18
N TYR A 429 3.53 8.33 -18.24
CA TYR A 429 3.66 9.48 -17.35
C TYR A 429 4.22 9.08 -15.99
N MET A 430 4.88 10.04 -15.34
CA MET A 430 5.42 9.83 -14.00
C MET A 430 4.29 9.70 -12.98
N ASN A 431 4.56 8.89 -11.97
CA ASN A 431 3.66 8.65 -10.86
C ASN A 431 3.58 9.92 -9.98
N SER A 432 2.39 10.50 -9.87
CA SER A 432 2.07 11.65 -9.01
C SER A 432 3.19 12.72 -8.92
N PHE A 433 3.88 12.82 -7.77
CA PHE A 433 4.95 13.78 -7.48
C PHE A 433 6.37 13.19 -7.57
N HIS A 434 6.51 11.93 -7.98
CA HIS A 434 7.81 11.25 -7.90
C HIS A 434 8.86 11.87 -8.82
N TYR A 435 10.09 11.83 -8.34
CA TYR A 435 11.29 12.15 -9.12
C TYR A 435 11.36 11.26 -10.37
N ASP A 436 11.86 11.80 -11.49
CA ASP A 436 11.96 11.01 -12.73
C ASP A 436 12.79 9.74 -12.53
N VAL A 437 12.18 8.59 -12.83
CA VAL A 437 12.79 7.27 -12.65
C VAL A 437 14.04 7.03 -13.49
N ARG A 438 14.25 7.83 -14.56
CA ARG A 438 15.42 7.78 -15.43
C ARG A 438 16.64 8.47 -14.84
N LYS A 439 16.45 9.28 -13.79
CA LYS A 439 17.51 10.03 -13.10
C LYS A 439 18.05 9.26 -11.90
N LYS A 440 19.23 9.66 -11.42
CA LYS A 440 19.98 8.97 -10.37
C LYS A 440 20.24 9.85 -9.14
N PRO A 441 19.22 10.46 -8.49
CA PRO A 441 19.44 11.09 -7.20
C PRO A 441 19.86 10.02 -6.18
N THR A 442 20.57 10.41 -5.14
CA THR A 442 20.71 9.55 -3.96
C THR A 442 19.35 9.37 -3.28
N PRO A 443 19.15 8.31 -2.47
CA PRO A 443 17.90 8.18 -1.70
C PRO A 443 17.60 9.40 -0.85
N PHE A 444 18.63 10.03 -0.31
CA PHE A 444 18.52 11.21 0.55
C PHE A 444 18.03 12.44 -0.23
N GLU A 445 18.63 12.73 -1.39
CA GLU A 445 18.20 13.83 -2.27
C GLU A 445 16.77 13.62 -2.78
N LYS A 446 16.43 12.38 -3.15
CA LYS A 446 15.08 12.03 -3.60
C LYS A 446 14.04 12.24 -2.50
N ILE A 447 14.32 11.78 -1.28
CA ILE A 447 13.44 11.94 -0.11
C ILE A 447 13.25 13.43 0.22
N ASP A 448 14.33 14.22 0.25
CA ASP A 448 14.26 15.66 0.51
C ASP A 448 13.49 16.41 -0.58
N PHE A 449 13.66 16.03 -1.84
CA PHE A 449 12.89 16.60 -2.94
C PHE A 449 11.39 16.31 -2.81
N GLU A 450 11.03 15.05 -2.57
CA GLU A 450 9.64 14.61 -2.54
C GLU A 450 8.91 15.01 -1.25
N ALA A 451 9.61 15.36 -0.17
CA ALA A 451 9.03 15.74 1.12
C ALA A 451 8.12 17.00 1.06
N ALA A 452 8.18 17.77 -0.02
CA ALA A 452 7.37 18.98 -0.19
C ALA A 452 5.88 18.69 -0.49
N TYR A 453 5.54 17.52 -1.02
CA TYR A 453 4.20 17.22 -1.53
C TYR A 453 3.25 16.55 -0.52
N PRO A 454 3.69 15.68 0.41
CA PRO A 454 2.84 15.04 1.41
C PRO A 454 1.96 15.95 2.24
N PRO A 455 2.37 17.17 2.64
CA PRO A 455 1.51 18.08 3.39
C PRO A 455 0.18 18.42 2.69
N TYR A 456 0.15 18.33 1.36
CA TYR A 456 -1.03 18.63 0.54
C TYR A 456 -1.66 17.37 -0.09
N SER A 457 -1.05 16.21 0.07
CA SER A 457 -1.58 14.92 -0.42
C SER A 457 -2.25 14.13 0.70
N SER A 458 -3.23 14.75 1.35
CA SER A 458 -3.89 14.25 2.59
C SER A 458 -4.59 12.89 2.43
N GLY A 459 -4.96 12.52 1.22
CA GLY A 459 -5.66 11.26 0.90
C GLY A 459 -4.74 10.07 0.68
N GLY A 460 -3.44 10.29 0.65
CA GLY A 460 -2.46 9.23 0.57
C GLY A 460 -1.30 9.49 -0.40
N PHE A 461 -0.16 8.96 -0.02
CA PHE A 461 1.11 9.04 -0.73
C PHE A 461 2.01 7.87 -0.33
N ILE A 462 3.06 7.63 -1.09
CA ILE A 462 4.16 6.73 -0.76
C ILE A 462 5.39 7.18 -1.53
N HIS A 463 6.56 7.11 -0.90
CA HIS A 463 7.85 7.34 -1.54
C HIS A 463 8.51 6.01 -1.89
N TYR A 464 9.29 5.98 -2.95
CA TYR A 464 10.04 4.81 -3.37
C TYR A 464 11.50 5.15 -3.59
N CYS A 465 12.39 4.26 -3.14
CA CYS A 465 13.78 4.29 -3.54
C CYS A 465 14.16 2.96 -4.20
N GLU A 466 14.90 3.05 -5.30
CA GLU A 466 15.41 1.90 -6.03
C GLU A 466 16.81 1.57 -5.51
N TYR A 467 17.01 0.36 -5.04
CA TYR A 467 18.27 -0.09 -4.47
C TYR A 467 18.91 -1.20 -5.31
N PRO A 468 20.26 -1.35 -5.27
CA PRO A 468 20.90 -2.59 -5.67
C PRO A 468 20.51 -3.72 -4.70
N ASN A 469 21.05 -4.91 -4.89
CA ASN A 469 20.86 -5.99 -3.90
C ASN A 469 21.47 -5.57 -2.55
N MET A 470 20.61 -5.49 -1.52
CA MET A 470 20.96 -4.99 -0.18
C MET A 470 21.10 -6.10 0.87
N VAL A 471 20.94 -7.37 0.49
CA VAL A 471 20.94 -8.50 1.43
C VAL A 471 22.23 -8.55 2.26
N GLN A 472 23.37 -8.23 1.66
CA GLN A 472 24.67 -8.23 2.36
C GLN A 472 24.95 -6.94 3.15
N ASN A 473 24.15 -5.88 2.96
CA ASN A 473 24.32 -4.60 3.65
C ASN A 473 22.97 -4.01 4.09
N PRO A 474 22.24 -4.68 4.99
CA PRO A 474 20.97 -4.18 5.49
C PRO A 474 21.10 -2.85 6.26
N LYS A 475 22.28 -2.57 6.87
CA LYS A 475 22.52 -1.31 7.58
C LYS A 475 22.47 -0.08 6.68
N ALA A 476 22.78 -0.20 5.39
CA ALA A 476 22.59 0.90 4.44
C ALA A 476 21.10 1.22 4.21
N LEU A 477 20.23 0.22 4.17
CA LEU A 477 18.78 0.44 4.11
C LEU A 477 18.26 1.05 5.42
N GLU A 478 18.74 0.56 6.58
CA GLU A 478 18.37 1.13 7.87
C GLU A 478 18.72 2.62 7.96
N ALA A 479 19.90 3.03 7.48
CA ALA A 479 20.31 4.43 7.46
C ALA A 479 19.36 5.31 6.59
N VAL A 480 18.83 4.77 5.51
CA VAL A 480 17.82 5.48 4.70
C VAL A 480 16.49 5.57 5.46
N TRP A 481 16.06 4.51 6.15
CA TRP A 481 14.85 4.55 6.97
C TRP A 481 14.96 5.59 8.09
N ASP A 482 16.11 5.64 8.77
CA ASP A 482 16.37 6.62 9.84
C ASP A 482 16.38 8.06 9.29
N PHE A 483 17.00 8.29 8.13
CA PHE A 483 16.97 9.58 7.47
C PHE A 483 15.54 10.01 7.07
N ALA A 484 14.75 9.08 6.57
CA ALA A 484 13.38 9.33 6.13
C ALA A 484 12.42 9.65 7.29
N TYR A 485 12.74 9.24 8.53
CA TYR A 485 11.84 9.26 9.67
C TYR A 485 11.20 10.63 9.94
N ASP A 486 12.00 11.68 9.93
CA ASP A 486 11.52 13.05 10.19
C ASP A 486 11.16 13.84 8.90
N ARG A 487 11.15 13.19 7.73
CA ARG A 487 10.96 13.84 6.42
C ARG A 487 9.72 13.42 5.69
N VAL A 488 9.45 12.11 5.66
CA VAL A 488 8.32 11.54 4.92
C VAL A 488 7.52 10.60 5.81
N GLY A 489 6.23 10.44 5.52
CA GLY A 489 5.35 9.60 6.34
C GLY A 489 5.35 8.13 5.95
N TYR A 490 5.71 7.79 4.70
CA TYR A 490 5.57 6.44 4.16
C TYR A 490 6.59 6.15 3.06
N LEU A 491 7.39 5.10 3.25
CA LEU A 491 8.49 4.72 2.34
C LEU A 491 8.42 3.24 1.95
N GLY A 492 8.49 2.98 0.65
CA GLY A 492 8.64 1.64 0.07
C GLY A 492 10.07 1.36 -0.37
N THR A 493 10.50 0.11 -0.22
CA THR A 493 11.82 -0.39 -0.63
C THR A 493 11.70 -1.17 -1.93
N ASN A 494 12.46 -0.77 -2.96
CA ASN A 494 12.57 -1.53 -4.22
C ASN A 494 13.99 -2.07 -4.36
N THR A 495 14.13 -3.39 -4.34
CA THR A 495 15.41 -4.08 -4.47
C THR A 495 15.23 -5.30 -5.38
N PRO A 496 16.27 -5.74 -6.13
CA PRO A 496 16.15 -6.92 -6.98
C PRO A 496 16.00 -8.19 -6.13
N ILE A 497 14.90 -8.89 -6.35
CA ILE A 497 14.56 -10.13 -5.64
C ILE A 497 14.07 -11.24 -6.60
N ASP A 498 14.27 -11.06 -7.91
CA ASP A 498 13.88 -12.08 -8.89
C ASP A 498 14.71 -13.35 -8.67
N LYS A 499 14.09 -14.52 -8.88
CA LYS A 499 14.73 -15.82 -8.67
C LYS A 499 14.44 -16.78 -9.81
N CYS A 500 15.47 -17.46 -10.28
CA CYS A 500 15.35 -18.58 -11.21
C CYS A 500 15.55 -19.90 -10.47
N PHE A 501 14.57 -20.78 -10.50
CA PHE A 501 14.65 -22.08 -9.82
C PHE A 501 15.41 -23.13 -10.65
N GLU A 502 15.68 -22.89 -11.95
CA GLU A 502 16.46 -23.79 -12.79
C GLU A 502 17.97 -23.62 -12.58
N CYS A 503 18.48 -22.39 -12.54
CA CYS A 503 19.91 -22.13 -12.40
C CYS A 503 20.31 -21.54 -11.03
N GLY A 504 19.34 -21.27 -10.15
CA GLY A 504 19.60 -20.73 -8.81
C GLY A 504 19.92 -19.23 -8.75
N TYR A 505 19.86 -18.50 -9.88
CA TYR A 505 20.15 -17.06 -9.88
C TYR A 505 19.13 -16.27 -9.06
N GLU A 506 19.63 -15.37 -8.22
CA GLU A 506 18.83 -14.38 -7.47
C GLU A 506 19.35 -12.96 -7.77
N GLY A 507 18.48 -12.04 -8.20
CA GLY A 507 18.84 -10.66 -8.53
C GLY A 507 17.94 -10.02 -9.56
N ASP A 508 18.43 -9.06 -10.33
CA ASP A 508 17.67 -8.43 -11.42
C ASP A 508 17.62 -9.33 -12.64
N PHE A 509 16.42 -9.62 -13.13
CA PHE A 509 16.23 -10.25 -14.44
C PHE A 509 16.33 -9.19 -15.53
N ASN A 510 16.89 -9.58 -16.69
CA ASN A 510 16.99 -8.72 -17.86
C ASN A 510 15.59 -8.43 -18.42
N PRO A 511 15.29 -7.16 -18.75
CA PRO A 511 14.04 -6.83 -19.41
C PRO A 511 13.99 -7.37 -20.84
N THR A 512 12.79 -7.74 -21.28
CA THR A 512 12.48 -8.13 -22.66
C THR A 512 11.31 -7.26 -23.15
N GLU A 513 10.87 -7.41 -24.38
CA GLU A 513 9.75 -6.63 -24.93
C GLU A 513 8.44 -6.76 -24.10
N ARG A 514 8.21 -7.92 -23.48
CA ARG A 514 6.95 -8.24 -22.78
C ARG A 514 7.15 -8.88 -21.42
N GLY A 515 8.26 -8.65 -20.76
CA GLY A 515 8.51 -9.27 -19.45
C GLY A 515 9.99 -9.27 -19.10
N PHE A 516 10.45 -10.31 -18.46
CA PHE A 516 11.81 -10.42 -17.95
C PHE A 516 12.37 -11.82 -18.19
N GLU A 517 13.70 -11.94 -18.28
CA GLU A 517 14.40 -13.21 -18.43
C GLU A 517 15.58 -13.32 -17.47
N CYS A 518 15.86 -14.54 -17.03
CA CYS A 518 17.05 -14.84 -16.25
C CYS A 518 18.31 -14.44 -17.03
N PRO A 519 19.23 -13.64 -16.45
CA PRO A 519 20.45 -13.21 -17.16
C PRO A 519 21.37 -14.39 -17.53
N TYR A 520 21.34 -15.50 -16.78
CA TYR A 520 22.20 -16.66 -16.99
C TYR A 520 21.61 -17.66 -17.99
N CYS A 521 20.48 -18.26 -17.68
CA CYS A 521 19.89 -19.36 -18.47
C CYS A 521 18.78 -18.93 -19.42
N LYS A 522 18.44 -17.62 -19.47
CA LYS A 522 17.37 -17.06 -20.30
C LYS A 522 15.98 -17.60 -20.01
N ASN A 523 15.81 -18.26 -18.87
CA ASN A 523 14.52 -18.77 -18.44
C ASN A 523 13.50 -17.64 -18.28
N ARG A 524 12.27 -17.86 -18.81
CA ARG A 524 11.13 -16.93 -18.75
C ARG A 524 9.86 -17.61 -18.22
N ASN A 525 9.94 -18.90 -17.92
CA ASN A 525 8.78 -19.68 -17.49
C ASN A 525 8.31 -19.22 -16.10
N PRO A 526 7.07 -18.73 -15.94
CA PRO A 526 6.55 -18.29 -14.65
C PRO A 526 6.45 -19.41 -13.61
N GLU A 527 6.44 -20.67 -14.03
CA GLU A 527 6.44 -21.81 -13.11
C GLU A 527 7.80 -22.04 -12.46
N THR A 528 8.89 -21.75 -13.19
CA THR A 528 10.28 -21.96 -12.74
C THR A 528 11.05 -20.66 -12.50
N CYS A 529 10.37 -19.51 -12.57
CA CYS A 529 10.88 -18.19 -12.19
C CYS A 529 9.94 -17.52 -11.20
N ASP A 530 10.51 -16.76 -10.26
CA ASP A 530 9.79 -15.83 -9.39
C ASP A 530 10.25 -14.41 -9.72
N VAL A 531 9.53 -13.72 -10.62
CA VAL A 531 9.84 -12.35 -11.01
C VAL A 531 8.92 -11.40 -10.26
N VAL A 532 9.48 -10.60 -9.38
CA VAL A 532 8.72 -9.71 -8.51
C VAL A 532 9.14 -8.27 -8.73
N LYS A 533 8.20 -7.44 -9.14
CA LYS A 533 8.40 -6.00 -9.37
C LYS A 533 7.36 -5.18 -8.61
N ARG A 534 7.75 -4.00 -8.14
CA ARG A 534 6.77 -3.06 -7.61
C ARG A 534 6.04 -2.40 -8.77
N THR A 535 4.74 -2.65 -8.86
CA THR A 535 3.89 -2.13 -9.93
C THR A 535 3.21 -0.83 -9.54
N CYS A 536 2.84 -0.71 -8.26
CA CYS A 536 2.24 0.49 -7.66
C CYS A 536 2.57 0.49 -6.16
N GLY A 537 1.61 0.64 -5.27
CA GLY A 537 1.82 0.37 -3.84
C GLY A 537 1.96 -1.12 -3.51
N TYR A 538 1.63 -2.01 -4.45
CA TYR A 538 1.80 -3.46 -4.33
C TYR A 538 2.94 -3.99 -5.18
N LEU A 539 3.38 -5.20 -4.84
CA LEU A 539 4.24 -6.02 -5.68
C LEU A 539 3.38 -6.75 -6.72
N GLY A 540 3.99 -7.13 -7.82
CA GLY A 540 3.37 -7.96 -8.85
C GLY A 540 4.37 -8.89 -9.52
N ASN A 541 3.86 -9.97 -10.09
CA ASN A 541 4.64 -10.89 -10.93
C ASN A 541 4.25 -10.66 -12.39
N PRO A 542 5.06 -9.93 -13.18
CA PRO A 542 4.76 -9.62 -14.58
C PRO A 542 4.82 -10.84 -15.50
N GLN A 543 5.44 -11.94 -15.09
CA GLN A 543 5.44 -13.19 -15.84
C GLN A 543 4.07 -13.88 -15.76
N ALA A 544 3.44 -13.85 -14.57
CA ALA A 544 2.12 -14.45 -14.36
C ALA A 544 0.98 -13.52 -14.80
N ARG A 545 1.15 -12.21 -14.65
CA ARG A 545 0.16 -11.18 -15.04
C ARG A 545 0.85 -10.04 -15.81
N PRO A 546 0.80 -10.07 -17.14
CA PRO A 546 1.42 -9.05 -17.97
C PRO A 546 0.94 -7.63 -17.64
N MET A 547 1.86 -6.69 -17.65
CA MET A 547 1.61 -5.27 -17.44
C MET A 547 1.28 -4.56 -18.76
N VAL A 548 0.59 -3.42 -18.68
CA VAL A 548 0.45 -2.50 -19.82
C VAL A 548 1.82 -1.98 -20.27
N ALA A 549 1.94 -1.65 -21.55
CA ALA A 549 3.23 -1.31 -22.16
C ALA A 549 3.97 -0.15 -21.48
N GLY A 550 3.25 0.94 -21.15
CA GLY A 550 3.84 2.09 -20.47
C GLY A 550 4.34 1.75 -19.06
N ARG A 551 3.66 0.86 -18.35
CA ARG A 551 4.11 0.41 -17.03
C ARG A 551 5.39 -0.43 -17.11
N HIS A 552 5.46 -1.30 -18.10
CA HIS A 552 6.68 -2.06 -18.36
C HIS A 552 7.86 -1.14 -18.70
N LYS A 553 7.67 -0.17 -19.62
CA LYS A 553 8.68 0.84 -19.96
C LYS A 553 9.17 1.63 -18.74
N GLU A 554 8.26 2.05 -17.86
CA GLU A 554 8.61 2.78 -16.64
C GLU A 554 9.48 1.94 -15.70
N ILE A 555 9.12 0.68 -15.46
CA ILE A 555 9.91 -0.22 -14.59
C ILE A 555 11.30 -0.49 -15.18
N VAL A 556 11.40 -0.67 -16.48
CA VAL A 556 12.68 -0.87 -17.18
C VAL A 556 13.57 0.38 -17.12
N ALA A 557 12.97 1.58 -17.14
CA ALA A 557 13.69 2.84 -17.09
C ALA A 557 14.25 3.19 -15.70
N ARG A 558 13.80 2.54 -14.63
CA ARG A 558 14.21 2.85 -13.25
C ARG A 558 15.69 2.74 -13.03
N GLN A 559 16.29 3.78 -12.47
CA GLN A 559 17.70 3.83 -12.10
C GLN A 559 17.87 3.54 -10.60
N LYS A 560 18.98 2.85 -10.25
CA LYS A 560 19.33 2.59 -8.85
C LYS A 560 19.86 3.87 -8.18
N HIS A 561 19.40 4.17 -7.00
CA HIS A 561 19.74 5.39 -6.23
C HIS A 561 20.97 5.19 -5.33
N LEU A 562 21.45 3.96 -5.14
CA LEU A 562 22.71 3.63 -4.47
C LEU A 562 23.61 2.85 -5.42
N THR A 563 24.93 3.06 -5.28
CA THR A 563 25.95 2.32 -6.01
C THR A 563 26.66 1.35 -5.08
N ILE A 564 26.81 0.09 -5.50
CA ILE A 564 27.67 -0.88 -4.80
C ILE A 564 29.12 -0.56 -5.17
N ARG A 565 29.93 -0.19 -4.18
CA ARG A 565 31.40 -0.16 -4.32
C ARG A 565 31.92 -1.54 -3.93
N ILE A 566 32.27 -2.38 -4.90
CA ILE A 566 32.97 -3.65 -4.65
C ILE A 566 34.43 -3.26 -4.36
N LYS A 567 34.93 -3.58 -3.16
CA LYS A 567 36.37 -3.48 -2.89
C LYS A 567 37.08 -4.47 -3.79
N SER A 568 38.19 -4.06 -4.37
CA SER A 568 38.95 -4.84 -5.37
C SER A 568 39.48 -6.19 -4.87
N SER A 569 39.35 -6.50 -3.57
CA SER A 569 39.70 -7.77 -2.96
C SER A 569 38.66 -8.89 -3.16
N ASP A 570 37.43 -8.58 -3.62
CA ASP A 570 36.36 -9.58 -3.71
C ASP A 570 36.13 -10.12 -5.14
N LYS A 571 37.03 -9.81 -6.09
CA LYS A 571 36.91 -10.27 -7.47
C LYS A 571 37.24 -11.74 -7.69
N ASP A 572 37.81 -12.43 -6.69
CA ASP A 572 38.30 -13.83 -6.84
C ASP A 572 37.45 -14.88 -6.13
N GLN A 573 36.28 -14.54 -5.59
CA GLN A 573 35.37 -15.56 -5.07
C GLN A 573 34.19 -15.78 -6.04
N ASN A 574 34.42 -16.66 -7.00
CA ASN A 574 33.42 -17.25 -7.86
C ASN A 574 32.66 -18.35 -7.04
N PRO A 575 31.35 -18.23 -6.74
CA PRO A 575 30.64 -19.21 -5.95
C PRO A 575 30.27 -20.51 -6.71
N ALA A 576 30.92 -20.79 -7.84
CA ALA A 576 30.58 -21.92 -8.70
C ALA A 576 31.60 -23.08 -8.68
N ALA A 577 32.44 -23.19 -7.65
CA ALA A 577 33.39 -24.30 -7.57
C ALA A 577 33.43 -24.93 -6.18
N ASP A 578 32.33 -25.53 -5.72
CA ASP A 578 32.35 -26.58 -4.68
C ASP A 578 31.08 -27.42 -4.79
N LYS A 579 31.11 -28.29 -5.79
CA LYS A 579 30.32 -29.52 -5.85
C LYS A 579 31.22 -30.60 -6.43
N GLU A 580 32.15 -31.12 -5.64
CA GLU A 580 32.71 -32.45 -5.74
C GLU A 580 33.17 -32.85 -4.33
N ASP A 581 32.53 -33.89 -3.84
CA ASP A 581 32.65 -34.83 -2.75
C ASP A 581 31.54 -34.81 -1.71
#